data_aa0415b598536418dc432fa971338098
#
_entry.id   aa0415b598536418dc432fa971338098
#
_cell.length_a   1.000
_cell.length_b   1.000
_cell.length_c   1.000
_cell.angle_alpha   90.00
_cell.angle_beta   90.00
_cell.angle_gamma   90.00
#
_symmetry.space_group_name_H-M   'P 1'
#
loop_
_entity.id
_entity.type
_entity.pdbx_description
1 polymer ?
#
loop_
_entity_poly.entity_id
_entity_poly.type
_entity_poly.pdbx_seq_one_letter_code
_entity_poly.pdbx_strand_id
1 'polypeptide(L)'
;MQASSLGHSPDCVSLSVPDTPGRERRSLALQALLGRAAFLVIGPAVVAYMRYVRRHRIEGLEDARRVFREAMASGRPTLVCANHLTMFDSIFLHHAFGSIRDYLADFRWFSWNVPAVENFARNAWWRALVYLGKCVPIDRAGDAAHHKGVLDKITYLAARGEVCTIFPEGQRSRTGRVDVERVTYGVGRVLGALDRPQVLCAYLRGEHQDAYSDAPARGDVLHLRVTAIEPRTELRGLRGARDLSRQVILRLRDMEDEYFAEAPVCAPDDGGGRR
;
A
#
# COMPACT_ATOMS: atom_id res chain seq x y z
N MET A 1 11.64 22.62 56.48
CA MET A 1 11.84 21.52 55.53
C MET A 1 10.56 21.43 54.69
N GLN A 2 10.56 22.05 53.53
CA GLN A 2 9.43 22.04 52.60
C GLN A 2 9.81 21.05 51.46
N ALA A 3 8.99 20.01 51.31
CA ALA A 3 9.08 19.10 50.22
C ALA A 3 8.44 19.71 48.97
N SER A 4 9.24 20.01 47.98
CA SER A 4 8.81 20.50 46.68
C SER A 4 8.08 19.38 45.94
N SER A 5 6.83 19.62 45.60
CA SER A 5 6.01 18.84 44.70
C SER A 5 6.60 18.91 43.31
N LEU A 6 7.10 17.78 42.82
CA LEU A 6 7.49 17.63 41.40
C LEU A 6 6.23 17.67 40.54
N GLY A 7 6.14 18.67 39.70
CA GLY A 7 5.06 18.92 38.79
C GLY A 7 4.86 17.74 37.81
N HIS A 8 3.60 17.39 37.69
CA HIS A 8 3.09 16.53 36.64
C HIS A 8 3.40 17.18 35.27
N SER A 9 4.21 16.54 34.47
CA SER A 9 4.38 16.94 33.05
C SER A 9 3.07 16.70 32.31
N PRO A 10 2.54 17.71 31.60
CA PRO A 10 1.33 17.54 30.82
C PRO A 10 1.62 16.79 29.51
N ASP A 11 0.72 15.89 29.20
CA ASP A 11 0.38 15.39 27.86
C ASP A 11 1.46 14.67 27.03
N CYS A 12 1.75 13.45 27.47
CA CYS A 12 2.08 12.38 26.54
C CYS A 12 0.81 12.05 25.72
N VAL A 13 0.57 12.72 24.62
CA VAL A 13 -0.38 12.22 23.62
C VAL A 13 0.29 11.00 22.96
N SER A 14 0.13 9.86 23.60
CA SER A 14 0.29 8.57 22.94
C SER A 14 -0.73 8.54 21.80
N LEU A 15 -0.28 8.42 20.57
CA LEU A 15 -1.16 8.10 19.44
C LEU A 15 -1.69 6.69 19.70
N SER A 16 -2.82 6.59 20.39
CA SER A 16 -3.51 5.31 20.61
C SER A 16 -4.33 4.95 19.38
N VAL A 17 -4.53 3.64 19.16
CA VAL A 17 -5.43 3.15 18.12
C VAL A 17 -6.81 3.80 18.31
N PRO A 18 -7.36 4.49 17.30
CA PRO A 18 -8.61 5.21 17.43
C PRO A 18 -9.77 4.27 17.74
N ASP A 19 -10.67 4.70 18.60
CA ASP A 19 -11.91 3.97 18.85
C ASP A 19 -12.85 4.13 17.64
N THR A 20 -12.91 3.09 16.81
CA THR A 20 -13.79 3.06 15.65
C THR A 20 -15.22 2.75 16.10
N PRO A 21 -16.24 3.55 15.69
CA PRO A 21 -17.63 3.32 16.07
C PRO A 21 -18.13 1.92 15.74
N GLY A 22 -18.94 1.30 16.61
CA GLY A 22 -19.41 -0.07 16.44
C GLY A 22 -20.16 -0.31 15.11
N ARG A 23 -20.86 0.70 14.57
CA ARG A 23 -21.50 0.64 13.25
C ARG A 23 -20.47 0.49 12.13
N GLU A 24 -19.36 1.23 12.19
CA GLU A 24 -18.29 1.17 11.20
C GLU A 24 -17.56 -0.17 11.27
N ARG A 25 -17.27 -0.67 12.48
CA ARG A 25 -16.67 -2.00 12.66
C ARG A 25 -17.51 -3.10 12.01
N ARG A 26 -18.84 -3.06 12.19
CA ARG A 26 -19.77 -4.00 11.55
C ARG A 26 -19.77 -3.87 10.03
N SER A 27 -19.75 -2.65 9.52
CA SER A 27 -19.67 -2.38 8.08
C SER A 27 -18.39 -2.94 7.46
N LEU A 28 -17.22 -2.72 8.06
CA LEU A 28 -15.93 -3.25 7.61
C LEU A 28 -15.91 -4.80 7.68
N ALA A 29 -16.45 -5.38 8.74
CA ALA A 29 -16.55 -6.84 8.87
C ALA A 29 -17.46 -7.45 7.80
N LEU A 30 -18.60 -6.83 7.52
CA LEU A 30 -19.51 -7.26 6.44
C LEU A 30 -18.83 -7.13 5.07
N GLN A 31 -18.13 -6.02 4.83
CA GLN A 31 -17.37 -5.81 3.60
C GLN A 31 -16.31 -6.90 3.40
N ALA A 32 -15.54 -7.23 4.44
CA ALA A 32 -14.56 -8.31 4.39
C ALA A 32 -15.19 -9.68 4.09
N LEU A 33 -16.33 -9.97 4.72
CA LEU A 33 -17.07 -11.22 4.48
C LEU A 33 -17.56 -11.34 3.03
N LEU A 34 -18.21 -10.28 2.52
CA LEU A 34 -18.69 -10.25 1.14
C LEU A 34 -17.53 -10.28 0.14
N GLY A 35 -16.45 -9.56 0.44
CA GLY A 35 -15.21 -9.60 -0.34
C GLY A 35 -14.61 -11.00 -0.41
N ARG A 36 -14.56 -11.72 0.72
CA ARG A 36 -14.09 -13.10 0.77
C ARG A 36 -14.95 -14.05 -0.08
N ALA A 37 -16.26 -13.91 0.00
CA ALA A 37 -17.17 -14.70 -0.82
C ALA A 37 -17.00 -14.42 -2.33
N ALA A 38 -16.92 -13.14 -2.69
CA ALA A 38 -16.69 -12.70 -4.08
C ALA A 38 -15.31 -13.11 -4.61
N PHE A 39 -14.30 -13.18 -3.75
CA PHE A 39 -12.93 -13.54 -4.12
C PHE A 39 -12.83 -14.96 -4.69
N LEU A 40 -13.73 -15.88 -4.33
CA LEU A 40 -13.78 -17.23 -4.90
C LEU A 40 -13.92 -17.22 -6.42
N VAL A 41 -14.56 -16.20 -6.98
CA VAL A 41 -14.78 -16.04 -8.43
C VAL A 41 -13.88 -14.95 -9.00
N ILE A 42 -13.84 -13.78 -8.37
CA ILE A 42 -13.10 -12.60 -8.86
C ILE A 42 -11.59 -12.87 -8.84
N GLY A 43 -11.05 -13.46 -7.78
CA GLY A 43 -9.61 -13.71 -7.66
C GLY A 43 -9.06 -14.58 -8.80
N PRO A 44 -9.59 -15.79 -9.04
CA PRO A 44 -9.18 -16.61 -10.17
C PRO A 44 -9.37 -15.93 -11.53
N ALA A 45 -10.49 -15.22 -11.72
CA ALA A 45 -10.77 -14.51 -12.96
C ALA A 45 -9.75 -13.40 -13.25
N VAL A 46 -9.37 -12.62 -12.24
CA VAL A 46 -8.35 -11.57 -12.36
C VAL A 46 -6.98 -12.19 -12.69
N VAL A 47 -6.58 -13.25 -11.98
CA VAL A 47 -5.30 -13.93 -12.24
C VAL A 47 -5.28 -14.50 -13.67
N ALA A 48 -6.38 -15.14 -14.11
CA ALA A 48 -6.50 -15.66 -15.47
C ALA A 48 -6.43 -14.53 -16.52
N TYR A 49 -7.11 -13.42 -16.29
CA TYR A 49 -7.06 -12.25 -17.16
C TYR A 49 -5.63 -11.69 -17.26
N MET A 50 -4.95 -11.48 -16.13
CA MET A 50 -3.57 -11.00 -16.11
C MET A 50 -2.63 -11.93 -16.89
N ARG A 51 -2.74 -13.25 -16.65
CA ARG A 51 -1.84 -14.23 -17.20
C ARG A 51 -2.11 -14.54 -18.69
N TYR A 52 -3.37 -14.73 -19.09
CA TYR A 52 -3.72 -15.22 -20.42
C TYR A 52 -4.13 -14.11 -21.40
N VAL A 53 -4.81 -13.06 -20.91
CA VAL A 53 -5.28 -11.97 -21.75
C VAL A 53 -4.23 -10.85 -21.82
N ARG A 54 -3.75 -10.39 -20.68
CA ARG A 54 -2.73 -9.32 -20.61
C ARG A 54 -1.32 -9.86 -20.79
N ARG A 55 -1.10 -11.15 -20.53
CA ARG A 55 0.19 -11.84 -20.62
C ARG A 55 1.30 -11.22 -19.78
N HIS A 56 0.95 -10.58 -18.68
CA HIS A 56 1.92 -10.02 -17.76
C HIS A 56 2.70 -11.13 -17.05
N ARG A 57 3.97 -10.90 -16.81
CA ARG A 57 4.85 -11.71 -15.95
C ARG A 57 5.35 -10.81 -14.83
N ILE A 58 5.54 -11.37 -13.65
CA ILE A 58 6.11 -10.64 -12.51
C ILE A 58 7.41 -11.35 -12.13
N GLU A 59 8.52 -10.64 -12.22
CA GLU A 59 9.81 -11.06 -11.69
C GLU A 59 9.93 -10.64 -10.22
N GLY A 60 10.67 -11.42 -9.42
CA GLY A 60 10.77 -11.21 -7.98
C GLY A 60 9.61 -11.80 -7.16
N LEU A 61 8.73 -12.61 -7.78
CA LEU A 61 7.53 -13.15 -7.15
C LEU A 61 7.82 -14.05 -5.93
N GLU A 62 8.84 -14.90 -6.02
CA GLU A 62 9.20 -15.84 -4.95
C GLU A 62 9.75 -15.09 -3.73
N ASP A 63 10.62 -14.13 -3.95
CA ASP A 63 11.16 -13.28 -2.89
C ASP A 63 10.08 -12.43 -2.23
N ALA A 64 9.20 -11.82 -3.02
CA ALA A 64 8.07 -11.06 -2.51
C ALA A 64 7.18 -11.91 -1.60
N ARG A 65 6.87 -13.14 -2.00
CA ARG A 65 6.08 -14.09 -1.20
C ARG A 65 6.80 -14.53 0.06
N ARG A 66 8.10 -14.75 0.00
CA ARG A 66 8.91 -15.10 1.16
C ARG A 66 8.89 -13.98 2.19
N VAL A 67 9.23 -12.75 1.78
CA VAL A 67 9.24 -11.57 2.66
C VAL A 67 7.83 -11.31 3.24
N PHE A 68 6.80 -11.46 2.44
CA PHE A 68 5.43 -11.29 2.89
C PHE A 68 5.04 -12.33 3.95
N ARG A 69 5.33 -13.62 3.74
CA ARG A 69 5.03 -14.68 4.73
C ARG A 69 5.81 -14.48 6.04
N GLU A 70 7.07 -14.08 5.96
CA GLU A 70 7.88 -13.75 7.14
C GLU A 70 7.24 -12.61 7.94
N ALA A 71 6.79 -11.56 7.23
CA ALA A 71 6.08 -10.45 7.86
C ALA A 71 4.77 -10.89 8.53
N MET A 72 3.97 -11.72 7.86
CA MET A 72 2.73 -12.24 8.44
C MET A 72 2.96 -13.16 9.63
N ALA A 73 4.01 -13.98 9.59
CA ALA A 73 4.39 -14.86 10.69
C ALA A 73 4.82 -14.10 11.95
N SER A 74 5.27 -12.86 11.82
CA SER A 74 5.65 -12.01 12.96
C SER A 74 4.45 -11.60 13.83
N GLY A 75 3.21 -11.67 13.32
CA GLY A 75 1.99 -11.24 14.00
C GLY A 75 1.90 -9.72 14.23
N ARG A 76 2.80 -8.94 13.67
CA ARG A 76 2.87 -7.48 13.85
C ARG A 76 1.90 -6.74 12.91
N PRO A 77 1.40 -5.56 13.31
CA PRO A 77 0.66 -4.70 12.40
C PRO A 77 1.49 -4.42 11.14
N THR A 78 0.94 -4.71 9.96
CA THR A 78 1.67 -4.64 8.70
C THR A 78 1.00 -3.70 7.72
N LEU A 79 1.76 -2.70 7.24
CA LEU A 79 1.39 -1.89 6.09
C LEU A 79 2.21 -2.33 4.88
N VAL A 80 1.58 -2.31 3.72
CA VAL A 80 2.26 -2.36 2.43
C VAL A 80 2.33 -0.94 1.88
N CYS A 81 3.52 -0.47 1.59
CA CYS A 81 3.73 0.82 0.95
C CYS A 81 4.47 0.61 -0.36
N ALA A 82 3.91 1.11 -1.45
CA ALA A 82 4.47 0.92 -2.78
C ALA A 82 4.57 2.25 -3.54
N ASN A 83 5.48 2.32 -4.52
CA ASN A 83 5.43 3.33 -5.56
C ASN A 83 4.14 3.17 -6.39
N HIS A 84 3.69 4.23 -7.05
CA HIS A 84 2.41 4.21 -7.76
C HIS A 84 2.56 4.69 -9.20
N LEU A 85 2.55 3.77 -10.14
CA LEU A 85 2.72 4.04 -11.57
C LEU A 85 1.46 3.77 -12.39
N THR A 86 0.66 2.74 -11.99
CA THR A 86 -0.56 2.36 -12.73
C THR A 86 -1.78 2.32 -11.82
N MET A 87 -2.97 2.34 -12.41
CA MET A 87 -4.22 2.20 -11.65
C MET A 87 -4.37 0.80 -11.04
N PHE A 88 -3.66 -0.19 -11.56
CA PHE A 88 -3.78 -1.59 -11.17
C PHE A 88 -2.64 -2.11 -10.29
N ASP A 89 -1.73 -1.25 -9.82
CA ASP A 89 -0.57 -1.67 -9.01
C ASP A 89 -0.98 -2.53 -7.81
N SER A 90 -2.06 -2.18 -7.12
CA SER A 90 -2.56 -2.97 -5.98
C SER A 90 -2.98 -4.38 -6.39
N ILE A 91 -3.48 -4.59 -7.60
CA ILE A 91 -3.86 -5.92 -8.10
C ILE A 91 -2.62 -6.77 -8.32
N PHE A 92 -1.56 -6.18 -8.90
CA PHE A 92 -0.28 -6.87 -9.09
C PHE A 92 0.36 -7.23 -7.74
N LEU A 93 0.32 -6.31 -6.77
CA LEU A 93 0.81 -6.56 -5.42
C LEU A 93 0.04 -7.70 -4.72
N HIS A 94 -1.30 -7.73 -4.83
CA HIS A 94 -2.08 -8.84 -4.31
C HIS A 94 -1.67 -10.19 -4.94
N HIS A 95 -1.51 -10.23 -6.26
CA HIS A 95 -1.05 -11.45 -6.93
C HIS A 95 0.36 -11.87 -6.52
N ALA A 96 1.21 -10.89 -6.25
CA ALA A 96 2.60 -11.13 -5.87
C ALA A 96 2.74 -11.64 -4.43
N PHE A 97 2.00 -11.09 -3.47
CA PHE A 97 2.14 -11.44 -2.06
C PHE A 97 1.53 -12.78 -1.69
N GLY A 98 0.41 -13.15 -2.30
CA GLY A 98 -0.26 -14.39 -1.95
C GLY A 98 -0.87 -15.12 -3.14
N SER A 99 -0.94 -16.43 -3.01
CA SER A 99 -1.75 -17.25 -3.90
C SER A 99 -3.23 -17.17 -3.51
N ILE A 100 -4.11 -17.64 -4.40
CA ILE A 100 -5.54 -17.78 -4.09
C ILE A 100 -5.74 -18.62 -2.83
N ARG A 101 -4.95 -19.68 -2.66
CA ARG A 101 -5.02 -20.56 -1.48
C ARG A 101 -4.63 -19.84 -0.20
N ASP A 102 -3.58 -19.01 -0.22
CA ASP A 102 -3.14 -18.24 0.93
C ASP A 102 -4.25 -17.29 1.41
N TYR A 103 -4.89 -16.58 0.49
CA TYR A 103 -6.00 -15.66 0.81
C TYR A 103 -7.28 -16.36 1.26
N LEU A 104 -7.56 -17.57 0.76
CA LEU A 104 -8.69 -18.36 1.25
C LEU A 104 -8.43 -18.93 2.64
N ALA A 105 -7.18 -19.25 2.97
CA ALA A 105 -6.78 -19.70 4.29
C ALA A 105 -6.89 -18.58 5.32
N ASP A 106 -6.32 -17.40 5.03
CA ASP A 106 -6.45 -16.22 5.87
C ASP A 106 -6.72 -14.96 5.04
N PHE A 107 -7.99 -14.55 4.97
CA PHE A 107 -8.40 -13.39 4.17
C PHE A 107 -7.93 -12.05 4.74
N ARG A 108 -7.34 -12.00 5.95
CA ARG A 108 -6.69 -10.80 6.49
C ARG A 108 -5.43 -10.44 5.70
N TRP A 109 -4.81 -11.40 5.02
CA TRP A 109 -3.64 -11.20 4.17
C TRP A 109 -3.98 -10.45 2.86
N PHE A 110 -5.22 -10.58 2.36
CA PHE A 110 -5.70 -9.78 1.24
C PHE A 110 -5.89 -8.33 1.70
N SER A 111 -5.01 -7.43 1.25
CA SER A 111 -4.89 -6.10 1.84
C SER A 111 -6.09 -5.19 1.59
N TRP A 112 -6.37 -4.33 2.57
CA TRP A 112 -7.25 -3.18 2.40
C TRP A 112 -6.52 -2.09 1.63
N ASN A 113 -7.22 -1.45 0.67
CA ASN A 113 -6.67 -0.40 -0.17
C ASN A 113 -7.39 0.93 0.08
N VAL A 114 -6.73 2.04 -0.25
CA VAL A 114 -7.27 3.39 -0.09
C VAL A 114 -7.35 4.07 -1.47
N PRO A 115 -8.29 3.67 -2.35
CA PRO A 115 -8.42 4.30 -3.65
C PRO A 115 -9.10 5.66 -3.57
N ALA A 116 -8.75 6.57 -4.49
CA ALA A 116 -9.41 7.84 -4.62
C ALA A 116 -10.83 7.69 -5.21
N VAL A 117 -11.82 8.32 -4.59
CA VAL A 117 -13.25 8.24 -4.97
C VAL A 117 -13.46 8.62 -6.43
N GLU A 118 -12.79 9.66 -6.91
CA GLU A 118 -12.91 10.18 -8.27
C GLU A 118 -12.60 9.15 -9.37
N ASN A 119 -11.79 8.15 -9.05
CA ASN A 119 -11.43 7.11 -10.01
C ASN A 119 -12.55 6.08 -10.25
N PHE A 120 -13.48 5.93 -9.29
CA PHE A 120 -14.45 4.83 -9.28
C PHE A 120 -15.90 5.28 -9.07
N ALA A 121 -16.13 6.57 -8.77
CA ALA A 121 -17.45 7.07 -8.41
C ALA A 121 -18.48 7.04 -9.55
N ARG A 122 -18.03 7.10 -10.81
CA ARG A 122 -18.87 7.30 -12.00
C ARG A 122 -19.73 6.08 -12.37
N ASN A 123 -19.37 4.88 -11.93
CA ASN A 123 -20.04 3.64 -12.34
C ASN A 123 -20.34 2.75 -11.14
N ALA A 124 -21.60 2.34 -10.98
CA ALA A 124 -22.04 1.47 -9.88
C ALA A 124 -21.31 0.13 -9.86
N TRP A 125 -20.97 -0.44 -11.02
CA TRP A 125 -20.20 -1.66 -11.13
C TRP A 125 -18.79 -1.53 -10.56
N TRP A 126 -18.07 -0.45 -10.89
CA TRP A 126 -16.77 -0.17 -10.30
C TRP A 126 -16.84 0.05 -8.80
N ARG A 127 -17.87 0.73 -8.32
CA ARG A 127 -18.11 0.91 -6.88
C ARG A 127 -18.30 -0.44 -6.16
N ALA A 128 -19.04 -1.36 -6.78
CA ALA A 128 -19.22 -2.71 -6.24
C ALA A 128 -17.90 -3.50 -6.21
N LEU A 129 -17.10 -3.46 -7.29
CA LEU A 129 -15.79 -4.12 -7.32
C LEU A 129 -14.82 -3.54 -6.29
N VAL A 130 -14.76 -2.22 -6.14
CA VAL A 130 -13.95 -1.54 -5.12
C VAL A 130 -14.39 -1.96 -3.73
N TYR A 131 -15.69 -2.02 -3.45
CA TYR A 131 -16.23 -2.48 -2.18
C TYR A 131 -15.83 -3.94 -1.90
N LEU A 132 -16.04 -4.84 -2.85
CA LEU A 132 -15.68 -6.26 -2.73
C LEU A 132 -14.17 -6.50 -2.67
N GLY A 133 -13.36 -5.56 -3.20
CA GLY A 133 -11.90 -5.56 -3.14
C GLY A 133 -11.30 -5.04 -1.83
N LYS A 134 -12.07 -4.99 -0.72
CA LYS A 134 -11.58 -4.46 0.57
C LYS A 134 -10.98 -3.05 0.43
N CYS A 135 -11.74 -2.13 -0.11
CA CYS A 135 -11.30 -0.75 -0.26
C CYS A 135 -12.02 0.18 0.72
N VAL A 136 -11.26 1.13 1.29
CA VAL A 136 -11.76 2.28 2.05
C VAL A 136 -11.51 3.52 1.18
N PRO A 137 -12.50 3.96 0.37
CA PRO A 137 -12.29 5.08 -0.54
C PRO A 137 -12.01 6.40 0.18
N ILE A 138 -11.10 7.19 -0.37
CA ILE A 138 -10.77 8.54 0.12
C ILE A 138 -11.18 9.58 -0.91
N ASP A 139 -11.88 10.62 -0.47
CA ASP A 139 -12.09 11.83 -1.25
C ASP A 139 -10.90 12.77 -1.01
N ARG A 140 -10.10 13.01 -2.05
CA ARG A 140 -8.93 13.90 -1.93
C ARG A 140 -9.31 15.36 -1.71
N ALA A 141 -10.49 15.77 -2.17
CA ALA A 141 -11.07 17.10 -1.92
C ALA A 141 -11.81 17.16 -0.59
N GLY A 142 -11.94 16.04 0.12
CA GLY A 142 -12.62 15.95 1.41
C GLY A 142 -11.91 16.77 2.50
N ASP A 143 -12.65 17.10 3.53
CA ASP A 143 -12.13 17.86 4.67
C ASP A 143 -11.18 17.03 5.58
N ALA A 144 -10.59 17.69 6.55
CA ALA A 144 -9.68 17.06 7.50
C ALA A 144 -10.35 15.95 8.35
N ALA A 145 -11.66 16.07 8.61
CA ALA A 145 -12.42 15.08 9.38
C ALA A 145 -12.62 13.80 8.53
N HIS A 146 -12.93 13.94 7.24
CA HIS A 146 -13.00 12.82 6.29
C HIS A 146 -11.67 12.07 6.20
N HIS A 147 -10.58 12.81 5.96
CA HIS A 147 -9.23 12.20 5.87
C HIS A 147 -8.85 11.50 7.16
N LYS A 148 -9.12 12.14 8.31
CA LYS A 148 -8.89 11.50 9.62
C LYS A 148 -9.71 10.22 9.75
N GLY A 149 -10.99 10.22 9.42
CA GLY A 149 -11.87 9.05 9.51
C GLY A 149 -11.39 7.88 8.64
N VAL A 150 -10.84 8.14 7.44
CA VAL A 150 -10.23 7.10 6.60
C VAL A 150 -8.99 6.51 7.27
N LEU A 151 -8.08 7.36 7.77
CA LEU A 151 -6.85 6.89 8.43
C LEU A 151 -7.16 6.14 9.73
N ASP A 152 -8.16 6.55 10.50
CA ASP A 152 -8.61 5.87 11.70
C ASP A 152 -9.11 4.44 11.40
N LYS A 153 -9.86 4.26 10.30
CA LYS A 153 -10.29 2.93 9.81
C LYS A 153 -9.10 2.05 9.44
N ILE A 154 -8.13 2.59 8.70
CA ILE A 154 -6.92 1.85 8.31
C ILE A 154 -6.10 1.48 9.56
N THR A 155 -5.95 2.39 10.51
CA THR A 155 -5.27 2.12 11.78
C THR A 155 -5.98 1.01 12.56
N TYR A 156 -7.31 1.08 12.68
CA TYR A 156 -8.12 0.04 13.31
C TYR A 156 -7.94 -1.32 12.67
N LEU A 157 -7.96 -1.40 11.33
CA LEU A 157 -7.79 -2.63 10.57
C LEU A 157 -6.38 -3.22 10.78
N ALA A 158 -5.35 -2.40 10.63
CA ALA A 158 -3.96 -2.83 10.82
C ALA A 158 -3.68 -3.32 12.24
N ALA A 159 -4.22 -2.64 13.26
CA ALA A 159 -4.11 -3.06 14.66
C ALA A 159 -4.76 -4.43 14.95
N ARG A 160 -5.67 -4.89 14.08
CA ARG A 160 -6.33 -6.21 14.17
C ARG A 160 -5.67 -7.28 13.30
N GLY A 161 -4.49 -7.00 12.75
CA GLY A 161 -3.75 -7.94 11.92
C GLY A 161 -4.24 -8.02 10.46
N GLU A 162 -5.08 -7.07 10.03
CA GLU A 162 -5.43 -6.91 8.62
C GLU A 162 -4.27 -6.22 7.90
N VAL A 163 -3.88 -6.69 6.73
CA VAL A 163 -2.90 -6.00 5.89
C VAL A 163 -3.56 -4.78 5.25
N CYS A 164 -2.86 -3.64 5.21
CA CYS A 164 -3.34 -2.42 4.58
C CYS A 164 -2.30 -1.89 3.59
N THR A 165 -2.72 -1.55 2.39
CA THR A 165 -1.87 -0.98 1.35
C THR A 165 -2.13 0.52 1.22
N ILE A 166 -1.07 1.32 1.31
CA ILE A 166 -1.11 2.77 1.13
C ILE A 166 0.00 3.17 0.17
N PHE A 167 -0.32 3.99 -0.82
CA PHE A 167 0.67 4.60 -1.70
C PHE A 167 1.14 5.93 -1.09
N PRO A 168 2.40 6.03 -0.61
CA PRO A 168 2.87 7.18 0.16
C PRO A 168 2.84 8.49 -0.62
N GLU A 169 2.94 8.43 -1.93
CA GLU A 169 2.86 9.58 -2.84
C GLU A 169 1.45 10.19 -2.92
N GLY A 170 0.41 9.44 -2.50
CA GLY A 170 -1.00 9.86 -2.54
C GLY A 170 -1.59 9.99 -3.95
N GLN A 171 -0.79 9.83 -4.99
CA GLN A 171 -1.20 9.84 -6.40
C GLN A 171 -0.19 9.05 -7.24
N ARG A 172 -0.54 8.77 -8.50
CA ARG A 172 0.41 8.16 -9.45
C ARG A 172 1.52 9.14 -9.77
N SER A 173 2.77 8.67 -9.79
CA SER A 173 3.92 9.47 -10.18
C SER A 173 3.82 9.87 -11.65
N ARG A 174 3.83 11.16 -11.94
CA ARG A 174 3.75 11.67 -13.31
C ARG A 174 5.06 11.54 -14.07
N THR A 175 6.16 11.47 -13.36
CA THR A 175 7.52 11.37 -13.93
C THR A 175 7.98 9.93 -14.09
N GLY A 176 7.17 8.96 -13.64
CA GLY A 176 7.60 7.58 -13.57
C GLY A 176 8.68 7.30 -12.51
N ARG A 177 8.96 8.27 -11.62
CA ARG A 177 9.97 8.19 -10.56
C ARG A 177 9.32 8.41 -9.20
N VAL A 178 9.89 7.83 -8.15
CA VAL A 178 9.47 8.07 -6.78
C VAL A 178 9.73 9.53 -6.40
N ASP A 179 8.66 10.23 -6.02
CA ASP A 179 8.72 11.65 -5.64
C ASP A 179 8.81 11.80 -4.13
N VAL A 180 10.03 12.00 -3.63
CA VAL A 180 10.31 12.14 -2.18
C VAL A 180 9.79 13.44 -1.58
N GLU A 181 9.52 14.46 -2.41
CA GLU A 181 9.00 15.76 -1.94
C GLU A 181 7.47 15.72 -1.76
N ARG A 182 6.78 14.78 -2.41
CA ARG A 182 5.33 14.63 -2.37
C ARG A 182 4.84 13.57 -1.41
N VAL A 183 5.58 13.30 -0.35
CA VAL A 183 5.16 12.31 0.62
C VAL A 183 3.92 12.78 1.41
N THR A 184 2.91 11.93 1.49
CA THR A 184 1.74 12.17 2.34
C THR A 184 2.02 11.71 3.77
N TYR A 185 1.54 12.49 4.75
CA TYR A 185 1.75 12.15 6.17
C TYR A 185 0.79 11.07 6.68
N GLY A 186 -0.11 10.58 5.84
CA GLY A 186 -1.09 9.55 6.19
C GLY A 186 -0.44 8.26 6.68
N VAL A 187 0.59 7.79 5.96
CA VAL A 187 1.35 6.59 6.34
C VAL A 187 1.93 6.73 7.74
N GLY A 188 2.65 7.82 8.00
CA GLY A 188 3.29 8.04 9.30
C GLY A 188 2.28 8.25 10.44
N ARG A 189 1.09 8.79 10.17
CA ARG A 189 0.02 8.88 11.18
C ARG A 189 -0.51 7.51 11.57
N VAL A 190 -0.71 6.61 10.59
CA VAL A 190 -1.11 5.23 10.87
C VAL A 190 0.00 4.50 11.63
N LEU A 191 1.25 4.58 11.17
CA LEU A 191 2.40 3.94 11.82
C LEU A 191 2.58 4.41 13.27
N GLY A 192 2.50 5.73 13.50
CA GLY A 192 2.68 6.30 14.83
C GLY A 192 1.59 5.93 15.85
N ALA A 193 0.45 5.42 15.39
CA ALA A 193 -0.66 4.97 16.23
C ALA A 193 -0.65 3.45 16.50
N LEU A 194 0.25 2.69 15.87
CA LEU A 194 0.35 1.23 16.00
C LEU A 194 1.52 0.84 16.92
N ASP A 195 1.37 -0.29 17.60
CA ASP A 195 2.45 -0.86 18.41
C ASP A 195 3.40 -1.66 17.53
N ARG A 196 4.67 -1.26 17.50
CA ARG A 196 5.75 -1.90 16.72
C ARG A 196 5.34 -2.32 15.30
N PRO A 197 4.78 -1.40 14.50
CA PRO A 197 4.38 -1.72 13.14
C PRO A 197 5.60 -2.06 12.29
N GLN A 198 5.34 -2.83 11.23
CA GLN A 198 6.29 -3.05 10.15
C GLN A 198 5.71 -2.58 8.82
N VAL A 199 6.58 -2.23 7.89
CA VAL A 199 6.19 -1.81 6.54
C VAL A 199 6.88 -2.70 5.52
N LEU A 200 6.11 -3.28 4.63
CA LEU A 200 6.60 -3.89 3.41
C LEU A 200 6.68 -2.81 2.33
N CYS A 201 7.87 -2.31 2.08
CA CYS A 201 8.14 -1.44 0.95
C CYS A 201 8.20 -2.29 -0.32
N ALA A 202 7.36 -1.97 -1.30
CA ALA A 202 7.29 -2.69 -2.57
C ALA A 202 7.56 -1.71 -3.72
N TYR A 203 8.60 -1.96 -4.49
CA TYR A 203 8.87 -1.24 -5.72
C TYR A 203 8.43 -2.10 -6.90
N LEU A 204 7.48 -1.58 -7.68
CA LEU A 204 6.89 -2.27 -8.83
C LEU A 204 7.02 -1.40 -10.08
N ARG A 205 7.61 -1.96 -11.15
CA ARG A 205 7.77 -1.26 -12.42
C ARG A 205 7.69 -2.22 -13.60
N GLY A 206 6.97 -1.83 -14.65
CA GLY A 206 7.01 -2.50 -15.94
C GLY A 206 8.30 -2.15 -16.71
N GLU A 207 8.81 -3.11 -17.45
CA GLU A 207 10.03 -2.94 -18.25
C GLU A 207 9.91 -1.81 -19.30
N HIS A 208 8.69 -1.65 -19.86
CA HIS A 208 8.39 -0.61 -20.86
C HIS A 208 7.61 0.56 -20.25
N GLN A 209 7.81 0.85 -18.97
CA GLN A 209 7.06 1.88 -18.25
C GLN A 209 7.92 3.10 -17.93
N ASP A 210 7.97 4.08 -18.84
CA ASP A 210 8.76 5.30 -18.65
C ASP A 210 8.06 6.37 -17.81
N ALA A 211 6.72 6.35 -17.81
CA ALA A 211 5.89 7.28 -17.07
C ALA A 211 4.67 6.57 -16.45
N TYR A 212 3.78 7.33 -15.79
CA TYR A 212 2.53 6.76 -15.32
C TYR A 212 1.60 6.38 -16.48
N SER A 213 0.82 5.33 -16.26
CA SER A 213 -0.19 4.88 -17.23
C SER A 213 -1.43 4.36 -16.50
N ASP A 214 -2.51 4.05 -17.24
CA ASP A 214 -3.66 3.38 -16.63
C ASP A 214 -3.37 1.90 -16.36
N ALA A 215 -2.62 1.25 -17.25
CA ALA A 215 -2.21 -0.15 -17.10
C ALA A 215 -0.87 -0.38 -17.80
N PRO A 216 -0.07 -1.35 -17.36
CA PRO A 216 1.14 -1.76 -18.07
C PRO A 216 0.83 -2.24 -19.50
N ALA A 217 1.79 -2.19 -20.38
CA ALA A 217 1.66 -2.69 -21.74
C ALA A 217 1.29 -4.19 -21.75
N ARG A 218 0.62 -4.65 -22.81
CA ARG A 218 0.29 -6.09 -22.92
C ARG A 218 1.58 -6.89 -23.15
N GLY A 219 1.77 -7.93 -22.36
CA GLY A 219 2.97 -8.77 -22.40
C GLY A 219 4.14 -8.24 -21.60
N ASP A 220 3.95 -7.10 -20.94
CA ASP A 220 5.02 -6.47 -20.15
C ASP A 220 5.49 -7.37 -19.01
N VAL A 221 6.77 -7.26 -18.71
CA VAL A 221 7.42 -7.87 -17.54
C VAL A 221 7.45 -6.84 -16.42
N LEU A 222 6.87 -7.18 -15.29
CA LEU A 222 6.83 -6.33 -14.10
C LEU A 222 7.93 -6.77 -13.14
N HIS A 223 8.86 -5.88 -12.86
CA HIS A 223 9.90 -6.11 -11.86
C HIS A 223 9.39 -5.69 -10.49
N LEU A 224 9.39 -6.62 -9.54
CA LEU A 224 8.96 -6.39 -8.18
C LEU A 224 10.10 -6.65 -7.20
N ARG A 225 10.35 -5.67 -6.34
CA ARG A 225 11.23 -5.80 -5.18
C ARG A 225 10.44 -5.52 -3.92
N VAL A 226 10.70 -6.28 -2.87
CA VAL A 226 10.02 -6.11 -1.59
C VAL A 226 11.05 -6.16 -0.46
N THR A 227 10.97 -5.20 0.44
CA THR A 227 11.81 -5.15 1.65
C THR A 227 10.95 -4.82 2.85
N ALA A 228 11.15 -5.52 3.95
CA ALA A 228 10.52 -5.17 5.22
C ALA A 228 11.40 -4.15 5.96
N ILE A 229 10.77 -3.09 6.48
CA ILE A 229 11.41 -2.11 7.36
C ILE A 229 10.59 -1.92 8.63
N GLU A 230 11.23 -1.42 9.67
CA GLU A 230 10.62 -1.04 10.95
C GLU A 230 10.84 0.45 11.19
N PRO A 231 9.99 1.34 10.63
CA PRO A 231 10.15 2.76 10.84
C PRO A 231 10.01 3.13 12.31
N ARG A 232 10.94 3.92 12.84
CA ARG A 232 10.96 4.35 14.23
C ARG A 232 11.25 5.82 14.34
N THR A 233 10.65 6.48 15.32
CA THR A 233 10.90 7.90 15.59
C THR A 233 10.74 8.20 17.07
N GLU A 234 11.56 9.09 17.58
CA GLU A 234 11.40 9.66 18.92
C GLU A 234 10.56 10.95 18.89
N LEU A 235 10.29 11.46 17.68
CA LEU A 235 9.50 12.66 17.48
C LEU A 235 8.01 12.37 17.73
N ARG A 236 7.26 13.38 18.18
CA ARG A 236 5.84 13.27 18.52
C ARG A 236 4.95 14.06 17.56
N GLY A 237 3.70 13.68 17.53
CA GLY A 237 2.66 14.37 16.77
C GLY A 237 2.98 14.42 15.26
N LEU A 238 2.75 15.57 14.64
CA LEU A 238 2.92 15.72 13.19
C LEU A 238 4.38 15.57 12.74
N ARG A 239 5.35 15.94 13.59
CA ARG A 239 6.77 15.78 13.27
C ARG A 239 7.15 14.30 13.20
N GLY A 240 6.67 13.49 14.15
CA GLY A 240 6.87 12.03 14.12
C GLY A 240 6.20 11.40 12.90
N ALA A 241 4.97 11.79 12.57
CA ALA A 241 4.29 11.29 11.38
C ALA A 241 5.05 11.63 10.09
N ARG A 242 5.61 12.84 9.98
CA ARG A 242 6.45 13.23 8.83
C ARG A 242 7.70 12.38 8.74
N ASP A 243 8.39 12.17 9.86
CA ASP A 243 9.61 11.38 9.91
C ASP A 243 9.36 9.93 9.51
N LEU A 244 8.33 9.28 10.07
CA LEU A 244 7.94 7.92 9.69
C LEU A 244 7.57 7.79 8.20
N SER A 245 6.80 8.74 7.66
CA SER A 245 6.48 8.76 6.22
C SER A 245 7.72 8.94 5.36
N ARG A 246 8.67 9.79 5.81
CA ARG A 246 9.92 10.03 5.10
C ARG A 246 10.80 8.78 5.04
N GLN A 247 10.91 8.03 6.12
CA GLN A 247 11.65 6.76 6.12
C GLN A 247 11.11 5.78 5.08
N VAL A 248 9.79 5.69 4.93
CA VAL A 248 9.14 4.83 3.95
C VAL A 248 9.42 5.28 2.52
N ILE A 249 9.23 6.58 2.20
CA ILE A 249 9.42 7.06 0.84
C ILE A 249 10.90 7.02 0.41
N LEU A 250 11.83 7.27 1.34
CA LEU A 250 13.25 7.16 1.07
C LEU A 250 13.63 5.70 0.76
N ARG A 251 13.10 4.72 1.50
CA ARG A 251 13.35 3.32 1.16
C ARG A 251 12.82 2.95 -0.22
N LEU A 252 11.64 3.43 -0.61
CA LEU A 252 11.13 3.24 -1.98
C LEU A 252 12.04 3.89 -3.03
N ARG A 253 12.60 5.05 -2.75
CA ARG A 253 13.57 5.72 -3.61
C ARG A 253 14.86 4.92 -3.74
N ASP A 254 15.40 4.41 -2.63
CA ASP A 254 16.59 3.57 -2.66
C ASP A 254 16.35 2.31 -3.53
N MET A 255 15.18 1.67 -3.39
CA MET A 255 14.81 0.50 -4.20
C MET A 255 14.67 0.86 -5.70
N GLU A 256 14.21 2.06 -6.01
CA GLU A 256 14.19 2.58 -7.38
C GLU A 256 15.60 2.75 -7.93
N ASP A 257 16.49 3.35 -7.14
CA ASP A 257 17.89 3.57 -7.54
C ASP A 257 18.63 2.23 -7.71
N GLU A 258 18.39 1.26 -6.83
CA GLU A 258 18.85 -0.14 -6.97
C GLU A 258 18.35 -0.77 -8.30
N TYR A 259 17.06 -0.57 -8.63
CA TYR A 259 16.49 -1.09 -9.89
C TYR A 259 17.19 -0.51 -11.12
N PHE A 260 17.39 0.81 -11.16
CA PHE A 260 18.04 1.44 -12.31
C PHE A 260 19.56 1.18 -12.40
N ALA A 261 20.21 0.90 -11.27
CA ALA A 261 21.63 0.51 -11.27
C ALA A 261 21.84 -0.89 -11.84
N GLU A 262 20.85 -1.80 -11.70
CA GLU A 262 20.92 -3.17 -12.18
C GLU A 262 20.28 -3.36 -13.57
N ALA A 263 19.35 -2.47 -13.96
CA ALA A 263 18.73 -2.53 -15.27
C ALA A 263 19.82 -2.35 -16.34
N PRO A 264 19.95 -3.27 -17.31
CA PRO A 264 20.86 -3.05 -18.42
C PRO A 264 20.46 -1.74 -19.11
N VAL A 265 21.43 -0.84 -19.27
CA VAL A 265 21.25 0.36 -20.09
C VAL A 265 20.80 -0.12 -21.46
N CYS A 266 19.52 0.02 -21.80
CA CYS A 266 19.08 -0.15 -23.17
C CYS A 266 19.91 0.83 -24.00
N ALA A 267 20.88 0.30 -24.74
CA ALA A 267 21.61 1.11 -25.71
C ALA A 267 20.54 1.78 -26.60
N PRO A 268 20.68 3.09 -26.88
CA PRO A 268 19.79 3.75 -27.82
C PRO A 268 19.81 2.91 -29.10
N ASP A 269 18.62 2.58 -29.59
CA ASP A 269 18.45 1.90 -30.88
C ASP A 269 19.13 2.79 -31.94
N ASP A 270 20.37 2.44 -32.30
CA ASP A 270 21.09 3.10 -33.37
C ASP A 270 20.29 2.79 -34.63
N GLY A 271 19.38 3.71 -34.96
CA GLY A 271 18.58 3.70 -36.17
C GLY A 271 19.46 3.55 -37.40
N GLY A 272 20.00 2.33 -37.59
CA GLY A 272 20.73 1.88 -38.75
C GLY A 272 19.81 1.89 -39.94
N GLY A 273 19.82 2.98 -40.66
CA GLY A 273 19.18 3.12 -41.95
C GLY A 273 19.47 1.91 -42.85
N ARG A 274 18.42 1.26 -43.28
CA ARG A 274 18.46 0.49 -44.54
C ARG A 274 17.61 1.21 -45.55
N ARG A 275 18.31 1.67 -46.54
CA ARG A 275 17.81 2.17 -47.82
C ARG A 275 17.01 1.11 -48.58
#